data_f5fad31b3e5d92c1702171b01f523320
#
_entry.id   f5fad31b3e5d92c1702171b01f523320
#
_cell.length_a   1.000
_cell.length_b   1.000
_cell.length_c   1.000
_cell.angle_alpha   90.00
_cell.angle_beta   90.00
_cell.angle_gamma   90.00
#
_symmetry.space_group_name_H-M   'P 1'
#
loop_
_entity.id
_entity.type
_entity.pdbx_description
1 polymer ?
#
loop_
_entity_poly.entity_id
_entity_poly.type
_entity_poly.pdbx_seq_one_letter_code
_entity_poly.pdbx_strand_id
1 'polypeptide(L)'
;MLSAVLAASLPGLALAAETVGCQSLSQRYPWGSAEPLRTWTPNNIQPDAGKPNNAGIAQGQPFDARLVIAVGEASAQSRRTVLLESSDGCRRRYQLNSFGDADLRYVANLAKAHPVRKDTRSYATAPAPDTVTPAMLANGSAKKHETQHFVFWYGVDRKGESYRDVASRGIAWDDFVTQSAAWLERVWEMNAQVLNAPMPYADAAQPKRINVYLCATGLPYVQGGDLTDCGAAGGQSMGVTAWALGYGSFSMAHEFIHVIQYYSGGYRNLQAAGWFWETNANWSAYQTTRMDDQWLSYYYSNLENGPFFPQSRYGAHPFLMYLDENDATRPLVWNMWLKNQRNAAGDTLETPVQTLVRLGQQGGQFPNGYRSFAEMVGRYGARLAAFDFASQKAMLDIGNGNAAGKRYVPLKPLAMRGSYASSPERPLNIYGTHVVPLTPDAAAVSIAVSLKGRTTADQASWRFTVLALDAQSHPHYAPLAAVEGTASATVTFPLQAASGTSYFLVVTATPYRYSVVPTGEEQLAGKRATTFPYEVAIQGATPLVGPAATCYAYKGSGGLDRNWNTNGHNFEPQPCR
;
A
#
# COMPACT_ATOMS: atom_id res chain seq x y z
N MET A 1 -36.69 53.70 -7.00
CA MET A 1 -35.64 53.27 -6.08
C MET A 1 -35.26 51.88 -6.47
N LEU A 2 -34.18 51.75 -7.27
CA LEU A 2 -33.60 50.45 -7.65
C LEU A 2 -32.59 50.03 -6.55
N SER A 3 -32.85 48.93 -5.86
CA SER A 3 -31.87 48.31 -4.96
C SER A 3 -30.98 47.43 -5.77
N ALA A 4 -29.74 47.84 -5.92
CA ALA A 4 -28.68 47.01 -6.48
C ALA A 4 -28.20 46.01 -5.41
N VAL A 5 -28.43 44.74 -5.63
CA VAL A 5 -27.82 43.63 -4.84
C VAL A 5 -26.39 43.47 -5.32
N LEU A 6 -25.44 43.94 -4.54
CA LEU A 6 -24.01 43.59 -4.72
C LEU A 6 -23.84 42.08 -4.38
N ALA A 7 -23.63 41.29 -5.42
CA ALA A 7 -23.09 39.93 -5.25
C ALA A 7 -21.60 40.07 -4.89
N ALA A 8 -21.28 39.95 -3.60
CA ALA A 8 -19.91 39.79 -3.13
C ALA A 8 -19.39 38.44 -3.63
N SER A 9 -18.61 38.43 -4.69
CA SER A 9 -17.77 37.32 -5.09
C SER A 9 -16.73 37.11 -3.99
N LEU A 10 -16.95 36.07 -3.17
CA LEU A 10 -15.92 35.53 -2.28
C LEU A 10 -14.70 35.18 -3.16
N PRO A 11 -13.50 35.66 -2.85
CA PRO A 11 -12.30 35.22 -3.54
C PRO A 11 -12.23 33.70 -3.29
N GLY A 12 -12.38 32.92 -4.37
CA GLY A 12 -12.06 31.51 -4.36
C GLY A 12 -10.63 31.41 -3.80
N LEU A 13 -10.49 30.79 -2.63
CA LEU A 13 -9.22 30.26 -2.19
C LEU A 13 -8.75 29.34 -3.33
N ALA A 14 -7.91 29.88 -4.20
CA ALA A 14 -7.07 29.09 -5.06
C ALA A 14 -6.23 28.26 -4.08
N LEU A 15 -6.69 27.03 -3.80
CA LEU A 15 -5.84 26.01 -3.23
C LEU A 15 -4.61 26.01 -4.13
N ALA A 16 -3.47 26.44 -3.59
CA ALA A 16 -2.21 26.37 -4.28
C ALA A 16 -2.18 25.00 -4.92
N ALA A 17 -1.97 24.94 -6.24
CA ALA A 17 -1.81 23.68 -6.93
C ALA A 17 -0.77 22.93 -6.11
N GLU A 18 -1.17 21.84 -5.45
CA GLU A 18 -0.23 20.95 -4.78
C GLU A 18 0.78 20.61 -5.84
N THR A 19 2.01 21.10 -5.67
CA THR A 19 3.10 20.71 -6.52
C THR A 19 3.17 19.21 -6.40
N VAL A 20 2.74 18.51 -7.44
CA VAL A 20 2.80 17.06 -7.53
C VAL A 20 4.26 16.69 -7.63
N GLY A 21 4.92 16.67 -6.50
CA GLY A 21 6.33 16.37 -6.35
C GLY A 21 6.52 15.55 -5.09
N CYS A 22 7.64 14.86 -5.02
CA CYS A 22 8.01 14.17 -3.82
C CYS A 22 8.16 15.19 -2.67
N GLN A 23 7.41 14.99 -1.59
CA GLN A 23 7.54 15.80 -0.39
C GLN A 23 8.59 15.17 0.55
N SER A 24 9.46 16.02 1.08
CA SER A 24 10.42 15.55 2.08
C SER A 24 9.71 15.13 3.37
N LEU A 25 9.91 13.87 3.75
CA LEU A 25 9.46 13.33 5.04
C LEU A 25 10.63 13.15 6.00
N SER A 26 11.74 13.82 5.77
CA SER A 26 13.00 13.66 6.52
C SER A 26 12.85 13.84 8.03
N GLN A 27 11.94 14.71 8.46
CA GLN A 27 11.68 14.94 9.89
C GLN A 27 11.10 13.73 10.62
N ARG A 28 10.54 12.79 9.88
CA ARG A 28 9.88 11.61 10.43
C ARG A 28 10.84 10.51 10.89
N TYR A 29 12.02 10.47 10.29
CA TYR A 29 12.97 9.39 10.53
C TYR A 29 14.07 9.83 11.47
N PRO A 30 14.54 8.96 12.39
CA PRO A 30 15.52 9.34 13.40
C PRO A 30 16.80 9.96 12.84
N TRP A 31 17.16 9.60 11.60
CA TRP A 31 18.38 10.03 10.93
C TRP A 31 18.16 11.06 9.81
N GLY A 32 16.95 11.12 9.26
CA GLY A 32 16.69 11.83 8.02
C GLY A 32 16.85 13.35 8.06
N SER A 33 16.59 13.99 9.21
CA SER A 33 16.69 15.44 9.35
C SER A 33 18.10 15.93 9.64
N ALA A 34 18.97 15.06 10.17
CA ALA A 34 20.33 15.40 10.60
C ALA A 34 21.40 15.09 9.54
N GLU A 35 21.11 14.19 8.61
CA GLU A 35 22.09 13.75 7.62
C GLU A 35 22.17 14.70 6.43
N PRO A 36 23.38 15.13 6.03
CA PRO A 36 23.56 15.97 4.86
C PRO A 36 23.31 15.18 3.58
N LEU A 37 23.01 15.90 2.50
CA LEU A 37 23.10 15.35 1.15
C LEU A 37 24.56 14.96 0.89
N ARG A 38 24.75 13.78 0.31
CA ARG A 38 26.04 13.29 -0.15
C ARG A 38 25.88 12.56 -1.46
N THR A 39 26.99 12.46 -2.19
CA THR A 39 27.04 11.69 -3.43
C THR A 39 27.13 10.20 -3.12
N TRP A 40 26.21 9.42 -3.68
CA TRP A 40 26.17 7.95 -3.64
C TRP A 40 26.66 7.41 -4.98
N THR A 41 27.50 6.39 -4.94
CA THR A 41 28.11 5.81 -6.16
C THR A 41 27.61 4.39 -6.37
N PRO A 42 26.64 4.17 -7.27
CA PRO A 42 26.12 2.82 -7.54
C PRO A 42 27.13 2.03 -8.38
N ASN A 43 27.54 0.85 -7.90
CA ASN A 43 28.48 -0.04 -8.59
C ASN A 43 27.80 -1.05 -9.53
N ASN A 44 26.62 -1.53 -9.16
CA ASN A 44 25.93 -2.64 -9.83
C ASN A 44 24.40 -2.53 -9.71
N ILE A 45 23.83 -1.38 -10.04
CA ILE A 45 22.39 -1.35 -10.27
C ILE A 45 22.18 -1.99 -11.64
N GLN A 46 22.04 -3.32 -11.66
CA GLN A 46 21.68 -4.05 -12.87
C GLN A 46 20.25 -3.65 -13.22
N PRO A 47 19.98 -3.16 -14.43
CA PRO A 47 18.62 -3.13 -14.91
C PRO A 47 18.14 -4.58 -15.00
N ASP A 48 17.06 -4.92 -14.30
CA ASP A 48 16.34 -6.16 -14.60
C ASP A 48 15.96 -6.11 -16.08
N ALA A 49 16.44 -7.09 -16.85
CA ALA A 49 16.21 -7.13 -18.29
C ALA A 49 14.70 -7.03 -18.57
N GLY A 50 14.26 -5.97 -19.24
CA GLY A 50 12.87 -5.71 -19.61
C GLY A 50 12.06 -4.85 -18.62
N LYS A 51 12.64 -4.33 -17.53
CA LYS A 51 11.99 -3.39 -16.63
C LYS A 51 12.53 -1.97 -16.85
N PRO A 52 11.69 -0.92 -16.84
CA PRO A 52 12.18 0.45 -16.91
C PRO A 52 13.15 0.70 -15.75
N ASN A 53 14.27 1.32 -16.07
CA ASN A 53 15.29 1.70 -15.09
C ASN A 53 14.64 2.41 -13.90
N ASN A 54 15.10 2.12 -12.69
CA ASN A 54 14.78 2.88 -11.48
C ASN A 54 14.85 4.37 -11.81
N ALA A 55 13.72 5.02 -11.83
CA ALA A 55 13.48 6.33 -12.42
C ALA A 55 14.64 7.32 -12.26
N GLY A 56 15.26 7.70 -13.35
CA GLY A 56 16.19 8.81 -13.44
C GLY A 56 17.61 8.55 -12.96
N ILE A 57 18.00 7.33 -12.53
CA ILE A 57 19.39 7.00 -12.20
C ILE A 57 19.94 6.15 -13.33
N ALA A 58 20.80 6.74 -14.16
CA ALA A 58 21.56 6.00 -15.13
C ALA A 58 22.49 5.02 -14.40
N GLN A 59 22.60 3.79 -14.93
CA GLN A 59 23.46 2.76 -14.36
C GLN A 59 24.88 3.29 -14.11
N GLY A 60 25.37 3.19 -12.87
CA GLY A 60 26.72 3.61 -12.52
C GLY A 60 26.93 5.13 -12.38
N GLN A 61 25.89 5.96 -12.57
CA GLN A 61 26.02 7.41 -12.37
C GLN A 61 25.86 7.78 -10.90
N PRO A 62 26.78 8.55 -10.33
CA PRO A 62 26.63 9.09 -8.99
C PRO A 62 25.41 10.03 -8.89
N PHE A 63 24.75 10.03 -7.72
CA PHE A 63 23.62 10.92 -7.43
C PHE A 63 23.66 11.40 -5.99
N ASP A 64 23.09 12.58 -5.73
CA ASP A 64 23.05 13.17 -4.40
C ASP A 64 21.77 12.80 -3.66
N ALA A 65 21.96 12.24 -2.46
CA ALA A 65 20.86 11.90 -1.56
C ALA A 65 21.32 11.90 -0.10
N ARG A 66 20.37 12.01 0.82
CA ARG A 66 20.62 11.77 2.24
C ARG A 66 20.12 10.39 2.65
N LEU A 67 20.80 9.78 3.60
CA LEU A 67 20.32 8.54 4.19
C LEU A 67 19.17 8.84 5.13
N VAL A 68 18.01 8.20 4.88
CA VAL A 68 16.84 8.28 5.74
C VAL A 68 16.87 7.16 6.78
N ILE A 69 17.09 5.93 6.34
CA ILE A 69 17.22 4.74 7.21
C ILE A 69 18.00 3.65 6.49
N ALA A 70 18.70 2.84 7.28
CA ALA A 70 19.28 1.57 6.84
C ALA A 70 18.70 0.43 7.67
N VAL A 71 18.15 -0.57 6.99
CA VAL A 71 17.53 -1.76 7.61
C VAL A 71 18.36 -2.98 7.29
N GLY A 72 18.58 -3.85 8.27
CA GLY A 72 19.34 -5.07 8.09
C GLY A 72 20.59 -5.15 8.98
N GLU A 73 21.10 -6.38 9.21
CA GLU A 73 22.29 -6.58 10.04
C GLU A 73 23.56 -5.98 9.43
N ALA A 74 24.40 -5.41 10.29
CA ALA A 74 25.67 -4.84 9.86
C ALA A 74 26.63 -5.89 9.25
N SER A 75 26.53 -7.14 9.69
CA SER A 75 27.32 -8.27 9.20
C SER A 75 26.87 -8.82 7.84
N ALA A 76 25.60 -8.61 7.47
CA ALA A 76 25.03 -9.11 6.22
C ALA A 76 24.80 -7.97 5.22
N GLN A 77 25.86 -7.27 4.83
CA GLN A 77 25.81 -6.08 3.98
C GLN A 77 25.04 -6.31 2.66
N SER A 78 25.12 -7.50 2.08
CA SER A 78 24.39 -7.87 0.87
C SER A 78 22.87 -7.90 1.04
N ARG A 79 22.36 -7.90 2.27
CA ARG A 79 20.93 -7.95 2.58
C ARG A 79 20.38 -6.66 3.19
N ARG A 80 21.25 -5.66 3.39
CA ARG A 80 20.78 -4.38 3.91
C ARG A 80 20.09 -3.57 2.83
N THR A 81 18.96 -2.99 3.20
CA THR A 81 18.24 -2.02 2.39
C THR A 81 18.47 -0.63 2.96
N VAL A 82 18.77 0.33 2.11
CA VAL A 82 18.83 1.75 2.47
C VAL A 82 17.69 2.50 1.81
N LEU A 83 17.05 3.39 2.55
CA LEU A 83 16.13 4.37 2.03
C LEU A 83 16.89 5.69 1.90
N LEU A 84 17.00 6.19 0.69
CA LEU A 84 17.67 7.44 0.36
C LEU A 84 16.65 8.48 -0.08
N GLU A 85 16.86 9.73 0.33
CA GLU A 85 16.06 10.89 -0.08
C GLU A 85 16.94 11.81 -0.93
N SER A 86 16.60 11.97 -2.19
CA SER A 86 17.28 12.87 -3.12
C SER A 86 16.94 14.33 -2.84
N SER A 87 17.67 15.26 -3.48
CA SER A 87 17.51 16.71 -3.29
C SER A 87 16.11 17.24 -3.63
N ASP A 88 15.38 16.51 -4.49
CA ASP A 88 13.98 16.79 -4.84
C ASP A 88 12.96 16.27 -3.80
N GLY A 89 13.43 15.70 -2.69
CA GLY A 89 12.60 15.08 -1.66
C GLY A 89 12.08 13.69 -2.00
N CYS A 90 12.44 13.14 -3.16
CA CYS A 90 12.03 11.80 -3.55
C CYS A 90 12.81 10.74 -2.79
N ARG A 91 12.10 9.73 -2.31
CA ARG A 91 12.69 8.61 -1.58
C ARG A 91 12.73 7.37 -2.43
N ARG A 92 13.88 6.70 -2.36
CA ARG A 92 14.12 5.46 -3.11
C ARG A 92 14.81 4.46 -2.22
N ARG A 93 14.46 3.19 -2.37
CA ARG A 93 15.10 2.07 -1.65
C ARG A 93 16.10 1.40 -2.56
N TYR A 94 17.23 1.05 -1.97
CA TYR A 94 18.30 0.35 -2.66
C TYR A 94 18.81 -0.79 -1.78
N GLN A 95 19.28 -1.85 -2.44
CA GLN A 95 20.14 -2.82 -1.75
C GLN A 95 21.49 -2.18 -1.49
N LEU A 96 21.99 -2.24 -0.27
CA LEU A 96 23.23 -1.57 0.09
C LEU A 96 24.44 -2.08 -0.69
N ASN A 97 24.46 -3.38 -1.07
CA ASN A 97 25.50 -3.97 -1.90
C ASN A 97 25.52 -3.44 -3.35
N SER A 98 24.54 -2.66 -3.75
CA SER A 98 24.54 -1.95 -5.04
C SER A 98 25.45 -0.72 -5.04
N PHE A 99 26.05 -0.36 -3.92
CA PHE A 99 26.90 0.81 -3.76
C PHE A 99 28.38 0.42 -3.53
N GLY A 100 29.25 1.41 -3.68
CA GLY A 100 30.68 1.25 -3.45
C GLY A 100 31.06 1.14 -1.97
N ASP A 101 32.30 0.68 -1.72
CA ASP A 101 32.84 0.46 -0.36
C ASP A 101 32.78 1.72 0.53
N ALA A 102 32.90 2.90 -0.06
CA ALA A 102 32.80 4.16 0.67
C ALA A 102 31.38 4.37 1.24
N ASP A 103 30.35 4.01 0.49
CA ASP A 103 28.96 4.11 0.92
C ASP A 103 28.62 3.04 1.97
N LEU A 104 29.16 1.84 1.78
CA LEU A 104 29.03 0.75 2.74
C LEU A 104 29.63 1.14 4.11
N ARG A 105 30.84 1.72 4.12
CA ARG A 105 31.50 2.21 5.35
C ARG A 105 30.71 3.37 5.99
N TYR A 106 30.20 4.29 5.16
CA TYR A 106 29.38 5.38 5.66
C TYR A 106 28.15 4.89 6.42
N VAL A 107 27.38 3.98 5.81
CA VAL A 107 26.19 3.39 6.46
C VAL A 107 26.57 2.62 7.73
N ALA A 108 27.66 1.88 7.70
CA ALA A 108 28.13 1.15 8.89
C ALA A 108 28.51 2.08 10.05
N ASN A 109 29.13 3.22 9.74
CA ASN A 109 29.52 4.21 10.73
C ASN A 109 28.30 4.96 11.31
N LEU A 110 27.34 5.34 10.47
CA LEU A 110 26.11 5.99 10.91
C LEU A 110 25.27 5.08 11.81
N ALA A 111 25.17 3.82 11.48
CA ALA A 111 24.45 2.84 12.32
C ALA A 111 25.04 2.73 13.73
N LYS A 112 26.34 3.03 13.92
CA LYS A 112 26.99 3.11 15.23
C LYS A 112 26.77 4.47 15.89
N ALA A 113 26.78 5.56 15.13
CA ALA A 113 26.62 6.92 15.63
C ALA A 113 25.16 7.22 16.03
N HIS A 114 24.21 6.60 15.34
CA HIS A 114 22.77 6.77 15.58
C HIS A 114 22.12 5.40 15.87
N PRO A 115 22.40 4.79 17.04
CA PRO A 115 21.73 3.55 17.40
C PRO A 115 20.24 3.82 17.48
N VAL A 116 19.45 2.94 16.87
CA VAL A 116 18.00 2.98 17.01
C VAL A 116 17.67 3.01 18.50
N ARG A 117 16.81 3.94 18.92
CA ARG A 117 16.45 4.10 20.33
C ARG A 117 15.81 2.81 20.83
N LYS A 118 16.56 2.05 21.62
CA LYS A 118 16.07 0.79 22.16
C LYS A 118 14.91 1.05 23.12
N ASP A 119 13.89 0.24 23.04
CA ASP A 119 12.90 0.12 24.09
C ASP A 119 13.63 -0.36 25.36
N THR A 120 13.59 0.41 26.43
CA THR A 120 14.28 0.10 27.69
C THR A 120 13.41 -0.70 28.64
N ARG A 121 12.16 -1.00 28.27
CA ARG A 121 11.25 -1.77 29.13
C ARG A 121 11.69 -3.23 29.22
N SER A 122 11.46 -3.82 30.37
CA SER A 122 11.63 -5.25 30.57
C SER A 122 10.33 -5.98 30.19
N TYR A 123 10.45 -6.96 29.30
CA TYR A 123 9.34 -7.79 28.85
C TYR A 123 9.39 -9.15 29.54
N ALA A 124 8.30 -9.52 30.21
CA ALA A 124 8.15 -10.84 30.77
C ALA A 124 7.98 -11.88 29.64
N THR A 125 8.54 -13.07 29.81
CA THR A 125 8.26 -14.19 28.89
C THR A 125 6.77 -14.52 28.95
N ALA A 126 6.13 -14.57 27.78
CA ALA A 126 4.77 -15.08 27.71
C ALA A 126 4.72 -16.56 28.14
N PRO A 127 3.63 -17.01 28.74
CA PRO A 127 3.48 -18.44 29.04
C PRO A 127 3.76 -19.29 27.81
N ALA A 128 4.43 -20.43 28.02
CA ALA A 128 4.54 -21.42 26.95
C ALA A 128 3.13 -21.82 26.47
N PRO A 129 2.95 -22.10 25.17
CA PRO A 129 1.69 -22.64 24.70
C PRO A 129 1.36 -23.95 25.42
N ASP A 130 0.09 -24.24 25.59
CA ASP A 130 -0.37 -25.50 26.24
C ASP A 130 0.19 -26.76 25.55
N THR A 131 0.63 -26.62 24.30
CA THR A 131 1.26 -27.66 23.49
C THR A 131 2.73 -27.89 23.82
N VAL A 132 3.38 -26.99 24.58
CA VAL A 132 4.80 -27.10 25.01
C VAL A 132 4.85 -27.47 26.48
N THR A 133 5.17 -28.72 26.76
CA THR A 133 5.28 -29.19 28.13
C THR A 133 6.67 -28.93 28.74
N PRO A 134 6.80 -28.79 30.05
CA PRO A 134 8.11 -28.70 30.72
C PRO A 134 9.03 -29.88 30.40
N ALA A 135 8.47 -31.08 30.23
CA ALA A 135 9.22 -32.27 29.83
C ALA A 135 9.84 -32.15 28.44
N MET A 136 9.12 -31.56 27.48
CA MET A 136 9.63 -31.30 26.12
C MET A 136 10.79 -30.29 26.13
N LEU A 137 10.73 -29.29 26.98
CA LEU A 137 11.84 -28.33 27.15
C LEU A 137 13.05 -29.00 27.84
N ALA A 138 12.82 -29.82 28.86
CA ALA A 138 13.86 -30.52 29.60
C ALA A 138 14.61 -31.57 28.77
N ASN A 139 13.90 -32.32 27.90
CA ASN A 139 14.50 -33.33 27.02
C ASN A 139 14.98 -32.77 25.67
N GLY A 140 14.79 -31.46 25.42
CA GLY A 140 15.22 -30.80 24.20
C GLY A 140 14.36 -31.05 22.95
N SER A 141 13.22 -31.73 23.07
CA SER A 141 12.30 -31.92 21.94
C SER A 141 11.54 -30.63 21.57
N ALA A 142 11.40 -29.70 22.52
CA ALA A 142 11.00 -28.34 22.26
C ALA A 142 12.11 -27.38 22.66
N LYS A 143 12.28 -26.33 21.87
CA LYS A 143 13.23 -25.25 22.12
C LYS A 143 12.53 -23.91 22.16
N LYS A 144 13.18 -22.94 22.82
CA LYS A 144 12.79 -21.53 22.76
C LYS A 144 13.99 -20.64 22.44
N HIS A 145 13.74 -19.58 21.69
CA HIS A 145 14.68 -18.49 21.48
C HIS A 145 14.00 -17.19 21.87
N GLU A 146 14.59 -16.47 22.83
CA GLU A 146 14.03 -15.23 23.36
C GLU A 146 14.82 -14.02 22.86
N THR A 147 14.09 -13.01 22.43
CA THR A 147 14.62 -11.67 22.18
C THR A 147 13.97 -10.67 23.14
N GLN A 148 14.15 -9.38 22.93
CA GLN A 148 13.54 -8.38 23.79
C GLN A 148 12.00 -8.44 23.74
N HIS A 149 11.41 -8.57 22.54
CA HIS A 149 9.96 -8.47 22.34
C HIS A 149 9.29 -9.78 21.96
N PHE A 150 10.06 -10.82 21.61
CA PHE A 150 9.55 -12.08 21.07
C PHE A 150 10.07 -13.31 21.79
N VAL A 151 9.26 -14.38 21.77
CA VAL A 151 9.67 -15.75 22.12
C VAL A 151 9.33 -16.67 20.98
N PHE A 152 10.35 -17.25 20.35
CA PHE A 152 10.21 -18.26 19.32
C PHE A 152 10.12 -19.64 19.94
N TRP A 153 9.06 -20.38 19.64
CA TRP A 153 8.84 -21.75 20.08
C TRP A 153 8.95 -22.69 18.91
N TYR A 154 9.79 -23.71 18.98
CA TYR A 154 10.02 -24.65 17.90
C TYR A 154 10.47 -26.01 18.39
N GLY A 155 10.10 -27.06 17.64
CA GLY A 155 10.57 -28.41 17.87
C GLY A 155 11.85 -28.74 17.11
N VAL A 156 12.29 -30.00 17.24
CA VAL A 156 13.49 -30.52 16.58
C VAL A 156 13.17 -31.49 15.45
N ASP A 157 11.92 -31.93 15.37
CA ASP A 157 11.42 -32.80 14.30
C ASP A 157 10.98 -31.94 13.10
N ARG A 158 11.79 -31.98 12.06
CA ARG A 158 11.69 -31.10 10.89
C ARG A 158 10.95 -31.83 9.79
N LYS A 159 9.73 -31.38 9.51
CA LYS A 159 8.88 -31.96 8.47
C LYS A 159 8.66 -30.99 7.32
N GLY A 160 8.65 -31.51 6.08
CA GLY A 160 8.23 -30.76 4.90
C GLY A 160 9.33 -30.18 4.02
N GLU A 161 8.92 -29.70 2.85
CA GLU A 161 9.84 -29.19 1.80
C GLU A 161 10.55 -27.91 2.19
N SER A 162 9.87 -27.00 2.88
CA SER A 162 10.44 -25.73 3.33
C SER A 162 11.65 -25.92 4.25
N TYR A 163 11.72 -27.01 4.99
CA TYR A 163 12.88 -27.37 5.80
C TYR A 163 14.08 -27.83 4.98
N ARG A 164 13.82 -28.59 3.93
CA ARG A 164 14.88 -29.03 2.98
C ARG A 164 15.52 -27.82 2.31
N ASP A 165 14.72 -26.80 2.01
CA ASP A 165 15.21 -25.60 1.40
C ASP A 165 16.12 -24.78 2.33
N VAL A 166 15.80 -24.67 3.62
CA VAL A 166 16.71 -24.05 4.62
C VAL A 166 17.99 -24.85 4.77
N ALA A 167 17.90 -26.18 4.85
CA ALA A 167 19.08 -27.03 4.94
C ALA A 167 19.98 -26.94 3.70
N SER A 168 19.40 -26.78 2.51
CA SER A 168 20.14 -26.63 1.25
C SER A 168 20.96 -25.33 1.20
N ARG A 169 20.60 -24.32 2.00
CA ARG A 169 21.35 -23.06 2.11
C ARG A 169 22.57 -23.17 3.03
N GLY A 170 22.81 -24.31 3.65
CA GLY A 170 23.94 -24.54 4.55
C GLY A 170 23.89 -23.75 5.87
N ILE A 171 22.73 -23.24 6.25
CA ILE A 171 22.54 -22.48 7.50
C ILE A 171 22.06 -23.46 8.59
N ALA A 172 22.73 -23.45 9.73
CA ALA A 172 22.24 -24.18 10.89
C ALA A 172 20.87 -23.66 11.33
N TRP A 173 19.99 -24.55 11.75
CA TRP A 173 18.61 -24.18 12.06
C TRP A 173 18.51 -23.14 13.20
N ASP A 174 19.26 -23.33 14.27
CA ASP A 174 19.24 -22.39 15.39
C ASP A 174 19.76 -21.00 14.98
N ASP A 175 20.74 -20.94 14.06
CA ASP A 175 21.21 -19.67 13.47
C ASP A 175 20.12 -19.02 12.61
N PHE A 176 19.38 -19.83 11.87
CA PHE A 176 18.27 -19.34 11.03
C PHE A 176 17.15 -18.77 11.89
N VAL A 177 16.79 -19.42 13.00
CA VAL A 177 15.83 -18.89 13.98
C VAL A 177 16.35 -17.59 14.58
N THR A 178 17.62 -17.54 14.98
CA THR A 178 18.26 -16.33 15.53
C THR A 178 18.22 -15.16 14.54
N GLN A 179 18.52 -15.39 13.27
CA GLN A 179 18.45 -14.37 12.23
C GLN A 179 17.01 -13.90 11.99
N SER A 180 16.05 -14.81 12.02
CA SER A 180 14.62 -14.50 11.90
C SER A 180 14.13 -13.64 13.05
N ALA A 181 14.56 -13.95 14.26
CA ALA A 181 14.23 -13.20 15.47
C ALA A 181 14.84 -11.78 15.45
N ALA A 182 16.10 -11.67 15.04
CA ALA A 182 16.76 -10.37 14.84
C ALA A 182 16.03 -9.53 13.78
N TRP A 183 15.52 -10.15 12.73
CA TRP A 183 14.71 -9.45 11.73
C TRP A 183 13.39 -8.92 12.33
N LEU A 184 12.70 -9.73 13.11
CA LEU A 184 11.42 -9.33 13.70
C LEU A 184 11.59 -8.18 14.70
N GLU A 185 12.72 -8.15 15.44
CA GLU A 185 13.09 -6.99 16.28
C GLU A 185 13.27 -5.71 15.44
N ARG A 186 13.84 -5.80 14.23
CA ARG A 186 13.94 -4.65 13.31
C ARG A 186 12.58 -4.18 12.82
N VAL A 187 11.68 -5.11 12.54
CA VAL A 187 10.30 -4.77 12.17
C VAL A 187 9.58 -4.08 13.33
N TRP A 188 9.81 -4.55 14.57
CA TRP A 188 9.32 -3.89 15.79
C TRP A 188 9.81 -2.43 15.87
N GLU A 189 11.11 -2.23 15.78
CA GLU A 189 11.71 -0.89 15.84
C GLU A 189 11.16 0.06 14.77
N MET A 190 11.01 -0.41 13.53
CA MET A 190 10.43 0.39 12.45
C MET A 190 9.00 0.83 12.79
N ASN A 191 8.17 -0.09 13.24
CA ASN A 191 6.79 0.22 13.57
C ASN A 191 6.67 1.15 14.78
N ALA A 192 7.45 0.90 15.83
CA ALA A 192 7.42 1.70 17.04
C ALA A 192 7.94 3.12 16.85
N GLN A 193 9.06 3.28 16.14
CA GLN A 193 9.82 4.53 16.14
C GLN A 193 9.63 5.37 14.88
N VAL A 194 9.31 4.74 13.76
CA VAL A 194 9.16 5.42 12.48
C VAL A 194 7.70 5.57 12.11
N LEU A 195 6.92 4.50 12.21
CA LEU A 195 5.53 4.50 11.81
C LEU A 195 4.57 4.94 12.93
N ASN A 196 5.08 5.08 14.17
CA ASN A 196 4.28 5.39 15.36
C ASN A 196 3.07 4.45 15.52
N ALA A 197 3.30 3.15 15.27
CA ALA A 197 2.28 2.14 15.40
C ALA A 197 1.87 1.94 16.87
N PRO A 198 0.61 1.57 17.15
CA PRO A 198 0.14 1.24 18.49
C PRO A 198 0.69 -0.12 18.93
N MET A 199 1.93 -0.14 19.39
CA MET A 199 2.64 -1.37 19.70
C MET A 199 1.93 -2.21 20.77
N PRO A 200 2.04 -3.55 20.71
CA PRO A 200 1.50 -4.44 21.73
C PRO A 200 2.02 -4.05 23.12
N TYR A 201 1.10 -4.06 24.08
CA TYR A 201 1.41 -3.72 25.49
C TYR A 201 2.01 -2.32 25.71
N ALA A 202 1.74 -1.34 24.83
CA ALA A 202 2.31 0.01 24.97
C ALA A 202 2.05 0.63 26.37
N ASP A 203 0.85 0.45 26.91
CA ASP A 203 0.42 1.01 28.19
C ASP A 203 0.45 -0.02 29.33
N ALA A 204 0.98 -1.22 29.11
CA ALA A 204 1.03 -2.25 30.14
C ALA A 204 2.18 -2.00 31.13
N ALA A 205 1.88 -2.07 32.43
CA ALA A 205 2.90 -1.98 33.48
C ALA A 205 3.92 -3.14 33.40
N GLN A 206 3.49 -4.31 32.95
CA GLN A 206 4.31 -5.48 32.72
C GLN A 206 4.05 -6.02 31.32
N PRO A 207 4.73 -5.50 30.29
CA PRO A 207 4.56 -5.99 28.94
C PRO A 207 5.08 -7.42 28.81
N LYS A 208 4.46 -8.18 27.90
CA LYS A 208 4.87 -9.57 27.61
C LYS A 208 5.48 -9.65 26.23
N ARG A 209 6.41 -10.57 26.06
CA ARG A 209 6.91 -10.96 24.74
C ARG A 209 5.79 -11.58 23.92
N ILE A 210 5.85 -11.37 22.64
CA ILE A 210 4.92 -12.00 21.67
C ILE A 210 5.43 -13.40 21.35
N ASN A 211 4.55 -14.38 21.46
CA ASN A 211 4.86 -15.76 21.07
C ASN A 211 4.88 -15.89 19.53
N VAL A 212 5.91 -16.54 19.03
CA VAL A 212 6.08 -16.92 17.63
C VAL A 212 6.25 -18.44 17.57
N TYR A 213 5.30 -19.14 16.95
CA TYR A 213 5.31 -20.60 16.84
C TYR A 213 5.81 -21.02 15.47
N LEU A 214 6.80 -21.90 15.44
CA LEU A 214 7.33 -22.45 14.21
C LEU A 214 6.65 -23.79 13.93
N CYS A 215 5.78 -23.80 12.93
CA CYS A 215 5.08 -24.99 12.47
C CYS A 215 6.02 -25.94 11.72
N ALA A 216 5.59 -27.16 11.53
CA ALA A 216 6.37 -28.24 10.87
C ALA A 216 7.70 -28.57 11.58
N THR A 217 7.78 -28.31 12.87
CA THR A 217 8.98 -28.57 13.69
C THR A 217 8.78 -29.72 14.69
N GLY A 218 7.65 -30.42 14.62
CA GLY A 218 7.24 -31.43 15.61
C GLY A 218 6.60 -30.81 16.85
N LEU A 219 6.42 -29.50 16.87
CA LEU A 219 5.72 -28.78 17.93
C LEU A 219 4.30 -28.47 17.45
N PRO A 220 3.24 -28.96 18.12
CA PRO A 220 1.88 -28.63 17.75
C PRO A 220 1.63 -27.13 17.89
N TYR A 221 1.14 -26.49 16.82
CA TYR A 221 0.79 -25.07 16.84
C TYR A 221 -0.54 -24.80 17.56
N VAL A 222 -1.49 -25.72 17.40
CA VAL A 222 -2.82 -25.67 18.03
C VAL A 222 -3.13 -26.99 18.71
N GLN A 223 -4.02 -26.99 19.71
CA GLN A 223 -4.47 -28.24 20.33
C GLN A 223 -4.97 -29.21 19.26
N GLY A 224 -4.34 -30.40 19.21
CA GLY A 224 -4.77 -31.52 18.37
C GLY A 224 -4.05 -31.69 17.03
N GLY A 225 -3.03 -30.88 16.67
CA GLY A 225 -2.36 -31.10 15.40
C GLY A 225 -0.92 -30.59 15.31
N ASP A 226 -0.01 -31.45 14.86
CA ASP A 226 1.26 -31.05 14.27
C ASP A 226 0.98 -30.65 12.82
N LEU A 227 0.81 -29.36 12.59
CA LEU A 227 0.61 -28.86 11.24
C LEU A 227 1.95 -28.91 10.50
N THR A 228 2.00 -29.70 9.44
CA THR A 228 3.16 -29.78 8.55
C THR A 228 3.43 -28.47 7.83
N ASP A 229 2.39 -27.66 7.65
CA ASP A 229 2.47 -26.30 7.11
C ASP A 229 1.30 -25.47 7.66
N CYS A 230 1.58 -24.47 8.50
CA CYS A 230 0.57 -23.53 9.00
C CYS A 230 0.52 -22.22 8.19
N GLY A 231 1.27 -22.13 7.10
CA GLY A 231 1.39 -20.89 6.37
C GLY A 231 2.11 -19.80 7.18
N ALA A 232 1.55 -18.63 7.18
CA ALA A 232 1.91 -17.53 8.05
C ALA A 232 0.63 -16.88 8.57
N ALA A 233 0.55 -16.61 9.85
CA ALA A 233 -0.62 -16.02 10.50
C ALA A 233 -0.20 -15.18 11.70
N GLY A 234 -0.84 -14.02 11.86
CA GLY A 234 -0.66 -13.10 12.99
C GLY A 234 -1.96 -12.77 13.69
N GLY A 235 -1.88 -12.50 15.00
CA GLY A 235 -3.03 -12.15 15.83
C GLY A 235 -2.56 -11.89 17.28
N GLN A 236 -3.09 -12.62 18.26
CA GLN A 236 -2.57 -12.56 19.62
C GLN A 236 -1.10 -13.05 19.70
N SER A 237 -0.74 -13.95 18.81
CA SER A 237 0.59 -14.54 18.60
C SER A 237 0.82 -14.72 17.10
N MET A 238 1.99 -15.20 16.72
CA MET A 238 2.30 -15.53 15.33
C MET A 238 2.49 -17.03 15.19
N GLY A 239 2.02 -17.59 14.06
CA GLY A 239 2.36 -18.92 13.57
C GLY A 239 3.03 -18.80 12.22
N VAL A 240 4.20 -19.40 12.03
CA VAL A 240 4.97 -19.29 10.79
C VAL A 240 5.65 -20.61 10.44
N THR A 241 5.69 -20.91 9.15
CA THR A 241 6.47 -22.02 8.62
C THR A 241 7.87 -21.58 8.18
N ALA A 242 8.73 -22.55 7.88
CA ALA A 242 10.11 -22.28 7.50
C ALA A 242 10.26 -21.35 6.28
N TRP A 243 9.38 -21.44 5.29
CA TRP A 243 9.45 -20.58 4.11
C TRP A 243 9.15 -19.11 4.43
N ALA A 244 8.35 -18.86 5.48
CA ALA A 244 8.00 -17.51 5.91
C ALA A 244 9.06 -16.87 6.82
N LEU A 245 10.04 -17.65 7.29
CA LEU A 245 11.12 -17.20 8.15
C LEU A 245 12.28 -16.59 7.34
N GLY A 246 13.20 -15.97 8.04
CA GLY A 246 14.46 -15.45 7.52
C GLY A 246 14.60 -13.95 7.68
N TYR A 247 15.85 -13.53 7.61
CA TYR A 247 16.18 -12.12 7.65
C TYR A 247 15.70 -11.42 6.37
N GLY A 248 14.91 -10.35 6.52
CA GLY A 248 14.28 -9.66 5.40
C GLY A 248 12.95 -10.26 4.95
N SER A 249 12.40 -11.26 5.67
CA SER A 249 11.12 -11.87 5.32
C SER A 249 9.97 -10.85 5.34
N PHE A 250 9.30 -10.74 4.20
CA PHE A 250 8.07 -9.97 4.07
C PHE A 250 6.94 -10.59 4.90
N SER A 251 6.78 -11.92 4.83
CA SER A 251 5.69 -12.62 5.53
C SER A 251 5.77 -12.43 7.03
N MET A 252 6.96 -12.53 7.65
CA MET A 252 7.10 -12.24 9.07
C MET A 252 6.75 -10.80 9.43
N ALA A 253 7.17 -9.84 8.61
CA ALA A 253 6.84 -8.44 8.82
C ALA A 253 5.33 -8.22 8.72
N HIS A 254 4.69 -8.79 7.71
CA HIS A 254 3.24 -8.73 7.47
C HIS A 254 2.44 -9.31 8.65
N GLU A 255 2.76 -10.53 9.08
CA GLU A 255 2.06 -11.19 10.17
C GLU A 255 2.24 -10.47 11.51
N PHE A 256 3.39 -9.87 11.72
CA PHE A 256 3.59 -9.04 12.92
C PHE A 256 2.67 -7.82 12.95
N ILE A 257 2.33 -7.24 11.80
CA ILE A 257 1.36 -6.14 11.76
C ILE A 257 -0.02 -6.62 12.21
N HIS A 258 -0.43 -7.85 11.88
CA HIS A 258 -1.67 -8.41 12.42
C HIS A 258 -1.64 -8.52 13.96
N VAL A 259 -0.48 -8.75 14.56
CA VAL A 259 -0.33 -8.67 16.02
C VAL A 259 -0.58 -7.24 16.52
N ILE A 260 0.02 -6.23 15.89
CA ILE A 260 -0.24 -4.82 16.24
C ILE A 260 -1.73 -4.48 16.09
N GLN A 261 -2.35 -4.87 15.00
CA GLN A 261 -3.78 -4.67 14.73
C GLN A 261 -4.66 -5.35 15.79
N TYR A 262 -4.32 -6.56 16.20
CA TYR A 262 -5.02 -7.28 17.26
C TYR A 262 -4.96 -6.53 18.59
N TYR A 263 -3.77 -6.10 19.00
CA TYR A 263 -3.58 -5.39 20.28
C TYR A 263 -4.11 -3.95 20.26
N SER A 264 -4.26 -3.34 19.09
CA SER A 264 -4.97 -2.06 18.92
C SER A 264 -6.49 -2.19 19.11
N GLY A 265 -7.00 -3.42 19.24
CA GLY A 265 -8.42 -3.77 19.32
C GLY A 265 -9.06 -4.10 17.98
N GLY A 266 -8.40 -3.85 16.86
CA GLY A 266 -8.80 -4.25 15.52
C GLY A 266 -10.18 -3.77 15.08
N TYR A 267 -10.64 -4.26 13.94
CA TYR A 267 -12.01 -4.15 13.45
C TYR A 267 -12.76 -5.46 13.71
N ARG A 268 -13.10 -5.71 14.98
CA ARG A 268 -13.72 -6.96 15.42
C ARG A 268 -15.12 -7.12 14.85
N ASN A 269 -15.45 -8.35 14.44
CA ASN A 269 -16.77 -8.77 13.95
C ASN A 269 -17.33 -7.92 12.81
N LEU A 270 -16.47 -7.26 12.02
CA LEU A 270 -16.85 -6.45 10.90
C LEU A 270 -16.21 -6.97 9.60
N GLN A 271 -16.95 -7.82 8.88
CA GLN A 271 -16.49 -8.39 7.61
C GLN A 271 -16.12 -7.32 6.56
N ALA A 272 -16.84 -6.20 6.54
CA ALA A 272 -16.57 -5.10 5.63
C ALA A 272 -15.21 -4.41 5.83
N ALA A 273 -14.50 -4.72 6.92
CA ALA A 273 -13.15 -4.21 7.19
C ALA A 273 -12.03 -5.18 6.78
N GLY A 274 -12.35 -6.37 6.28
CA GLY A 274 -11.35 -7.41 5.99
C GLY A 274 -10.26 -6.96 5.01
N TRP A 275 -10.59 -6.15 4.01
CA TRP A 275 -9.61 -5.57 3.09
C TRP A 275 -8.56 -4.73 3.82
N PHE A 276 -8.94 -4.03 4.88
CA PHE A 276 -8.07 -3.08 5.58
C PHE A 276 -7.01 -3.77 6.45
N TRP A 277 -7.32 -4.96 6.98
CA TRP A 277 -6.34 -5.77 7.70
C TRP A 277 -5.13 -6.05 6.81
N GLU A 278 -5.36 -6.55 5.61
CA GLU A 278 -4.30 -6.91 4.67
C GLU A 278 -3.60 -5.69 4.06
N THR A 279 -4.38 -4.67 3.70
CA THR A 279 -3.83 -3.43 3.11
C THR A 279 -2.88 -2.73 4.07
N ASN A 280 -3.25 -2.64 5.36
CA ASN A 280 -2.39 -2.01 6.37
C ASN A 280 -1.18 -2.89 6.71
N ALA A 281 -1.34 -4.21 6.76
CA ALA A 281 -0.22 -5.13 6.97
C ALA A 281 0.80 -5.02 5.83
N ASN A 282 0.36 -5.02 4.58
CA ASN A 282 1.24 -4.84 3.43
C ASN A 282 1.91 -3.46 3.41
N TRP A 283 1.14 -2.39 3.65
CA TRP A 283 1.72 -1.04 3.72
C TRP A 283 2.87 -0.96 4.72
N SER A 284 2.67 -1.46 5.93
CA SER A 284 3.70 -1.42 6.97
C SER A 284 4.88 -2.36 6.68
N ALA A 285 4.62 -3.59 6.24
CA ALA A 285 5.67 -4.53 5.88
C ALA A 285 6.57 -3.97 4.77
N TYR A 286 6.01 -3.31 3.76
CA TYR A 286 6.77 -2.67 2.69
C TYR A 286 7.60 -1.45 3.13
N GLN A 287 7.44 -0.97 4.35
CA GLN A 287 8.38 0.02 4.91
C GLN A 287 9.73 -0.61 5.26
N THR A 288 9.78 -1.91 5.50
CA THR A 288 10.99 -2.65 5.89
C THR A 288 11.50 -3.62 4.83
N THR A 289 10.63 -4.06 3.91
CA THR A 289 10.94 -5.06 2.89
C THR A 289 10.79 -4.51 1.47
N ARG A 290 11.30 -5.23 0.48
CA ARG A 290 11.02 -4.93 -0.92
C ARG A 290 9.53 -5.23 -1.21
N MET A 291 8.91 -4.37 -2.00
CA MET A 291 7.54 -4.56 -2.44
C MET A 291 7.44 -5.73 -3.43
N ASP A 292 6.42 -6.55 -3.24
CA ASP A 292 6.09 -7.62 -4.17
C ASP A 292 5.30 -7.05 -5.36
N ASP A 293 5.81 -7.29 -6.57
CA ASP A 293 5.20 -6.84 -7.81
C ASP A 293 3.82 -7.47 -8.07
N GLN A 294 3.58 -8.69 -7.58
CA GLN A 294 2.39 -9.46 -7.93
C GLN A 294 1.11 -8.80 -7.43
N TRP A 295 1.07 -8.45 -6.15
CA TRP A 295 -0.12 -7.85 -5.53
C TRP A 295 -0.40 -6.45 -6.07
N LEU A 296 0.64 -5.67 -6.25
CA LEU A 296 0.55 -4.33 -6.82
C LEU A 296 0.08 -4.38 -8.26
N SER A 297 0.65 -5.28 -9.07
CA SER A 297 0.26 -5.49 -10.47
C SER A 297 -1.19 -5.92 -10.60
N TYR A 298 -1.67 -6.77 -9.67
CA TYR A 298 -3.07 -7.17 -9.64
C TYR A 298 -3.99 -5.98 -9.36
N TYR A 299 -3.72 -5.20 -8.31
CA TYR A 299 -4.50 -4.01 -7.98
C TYR A 299 -4.49 -2.99 -9.11
N TYR A 300 -3.30 -2.74 -9.66
CA TYR A 300 -3.09 -1.80 -10.75
C TYR A 300 -3.80 -2.19 -12.04
N SER A 301 -4.03 -3.47 -12.24
CA SER A 301 -4.82 -3.97 -13.37
C SER A 301 -6.33 -3.80 -13.19
N ASN A 302 -6.80 -3.46 -11.97
CA ASN A 302 -8.21 -3.40 -11.59
C ASN A 302 -8.54 -2.10 -10.82
N LEU A 303 -7.96 -0.98 -11.24
CA LEU A 303 -8.13 0.30 -10.54
C LEU A 303 -9.59 0.76 -10.48
N GLU A 304 -10.44 0.34 -11.42
CA GLU A 304 -11.88 0.61 -11.42
C GLU A 304 -12.60 0.07 -10.19
N ASN A 305 -12.04 -0.92 -9.50
CA ASN A 305 -12.60 -1.45 -8.26
C ASN A 305 -12.33 -0.54 -7.06
N GLY A 306 -11.25 0.25 -7.12
CA GLY A 306 -10.84 1.11 -6.01
C GLY A 306 -10.14 0.37 -4.87
N PRO A 307 -9.61 1.13 -3.88
CA PRO A 307 -8.77 0.56 -2.83
C PRO A 307 -9.54 -0.19 -1.73
N PHE A 308 -10.86 -0.04 -1.66
CA PHE A 308 -11.68 -0.56 -0.57
C PHE A 308 -12.39 -1.87 -0.92
N PHE A 309 -12.05 -2.43 -2.06
CA PHE A 309 -12.60 -3.73 -2.48
C PHE A 309 -11.85 -4.89 -1.81
N PRO A 310 -12.57 -5.97 -1.43
CA PRO A 310 -11.95 -7.17 -0.87
C PRO A 310 -10.84 -7.73 -1.75
N GLN A 311 -11.02 -7.64 -3.07
CA GLN A 311 -10.06 -8.10 -4.07
C GLN A 311 -8.77 -7.26 -4.09
N SER A 312 -8.88 -5.99 -3.77
CA SER A 312 -7.73 -5.06 -3.78
C SER A 312 -6.85 -5.17 -2.53
N ARG A 313 -7.26 -5.91 -1.51
CA ARG A 313 -6.70 -5.89 -0.14
C ARG A 313 -5.18 -5.95 -0.04
N TYR A 314 -4.54 -6.83 -0.81
CA TYR A 314 -3.07 -6.95 -0.77
C TYR A 314 -2.33 -5.91 -1.62
N GLY A 315 -2.99 -5.37 -2.63
CA GLY A 315 -2.38 -4.41 -3.57
C GLY A 315 -2.75 -2.95 -3.32
N ALA A 316 -3.76 -2.66 -2.48
CA ALA A 316 -4.29 -1.30 -2.28
C ALA A 316 -3.47 -0.45 -1.30
N HIS A 317 -2.34 -0.94 -0.81
CA HIS A 317 -1.43 -0.21 0.09
C HIS A 317 -0.97 1.18 -0.44
N PRO A 318 -0.95 1.51 -1.75
CA PRO A 318 -0.70 2.87 -2.21
C PRO A 318 -1.68 3.91 -1.64
N PHE A 319 -2.89 3.51 -1.25
CA PHE A 319 -3.82 4.41 -0.55
C PHE A 319 -3.28 4.84 0.82
N LEU A 320 -2.71 3.92 1.58
CA LEU A 320 -2.09 4.25 2.87
C LEU A 320 -0.76 4.99 2.68
N MET A 321 -0.01 4.72 1.61
CA MET A 321 1.16 5.52 1.25
C MET A 321 0.77 6.98 1.00
N TYR A 322 -0.32 7.21 0.28
CA TYR A 322 -0.82 8.56 0.02
C TYR A 322 -1.21 9.30 1.32
N LEU A 323 -1.91 8.63 2.24
CA LEU A 323 -2.22 9.20 3.56
C LEU A 323 -0.96 9.49 4.38
N ASP A 324 0.03 8.60 4.29
CA ASP A 324 1.27 8.66 5.05
C ASP A 324 2.23 9.77 4.58
N GLU A 325 2.18 10.15 3.32
CA GLU A 325 3.04 11.20 2.75
C GLU A 325 2.70 12.60 3.26
N ASN A 326 1.48 12.84 3.71
CA ASN A 326 1.04 14.13 4.21
C ASN A 326 1.00 14.14 5.74
N ASP A 327 1.69 15.08 6.39
CA ASP A 327 1.76 15.20 7.85
C ASP A 327 0.37 15.33 8.50
N ALA A 328 -0.57 15.96 7.82
CA ALA A 328 -1.94 16.12 8.33
C ALA A 328 -2.73 14.80 8.33
N THR A 329 -2.54 13.94 7.34
CA THR A 329 -3.29 12.68 7.19
C THR A 329 -2.54 11.46 7.73
N ARG A 330 -1.23 11.54 7.88
CA ARG A 330 -0.39 10.45 8.41
C ARG A 330 -0.91 9.85 9.71
N PRO A 331 -1.28 10.62 10.74
CA PRO A 331 -1.78 10.06 11.99
C PRO A 331 -3.06 9.24 11.81
N LEU A 332 -3.83 9.48 10.74
CA LEU A 332 -5.08 8.76 10.49
C LEU A 332 -4.84 7.28 10.21
N VAL A 333 -3.68 6.90 9.64
CA VAL A 333 -3.36 5.51 9.29
C VAL A 333 -3.51 4.58 10.51
N TRP A 334 -2.92 4.94 11.65
CA TRP A 334 -3.05 4.15 12.86
C TRP A 334 -4.22 4.56 13.76
N ASN A 335 -4.64 5.83 13.71
CA ASN A 335 -5.81 6.27 14.46
C ASN A 335 -7.10 5.55 14.01
N MET A 336 -7.20 5.12 12.76
CA MET A 336 -8.32 4.28 12.32
C MET A 336 -8.42 2.98 13.15
N TRP A 337 -7.31 2.38 13.53
CA TRP A 337 -7.28 1.17 14.37
C TRP A 337 -7.61 1.46 15.83
N LEU A 338 -7.09 2.55 16.38
CA LEU A 338 -7.22 2.91 17.79
C LEU A 338 -8.57 3.54 18.14
N LYS A 339 -9.17 4.28 17.20
CA LYS A 339 -10.29 5.19 17.47
C LYS A 339 -11.55 4.85 16.67
N ASN A 340 -11.65 3.63 16.11
CA ASN A 340 -12.92 3.17 15.56
C ASN A 340 -13.97 3.04 16.65
N GLN A 341 -15.23 3.32 16.32
CA GLN A 341 -16.34 3.22 17.28
C GLN A 341 -16.71 1.76 17.52
N ARG A 342 -16.96 1.44 18.78
CA ARG A 342 -17.32 0.09 19.25
C ARG A 342 -18.50 0.11 20.18
N ASN A 343 -19.24 -1.01 20.20
CA ASN A 343 -20.28 -1.25 21.20
C ASN A 343 -19.66 -1.73 22.54
N ALA A 344 -20.51 -1.95 23.54
CA ALA A 344 -20.10 -2.43 24.86
C ALA A 344 -19.45 -3.85 24.81
N ALA A 345 -19.76 -4.66 23.80
CA ALA A 345 -19.15 -5.97 23.59
C ALA A 345 -17.79 -5.90 22.86
N GLY A 346 -17.39 -4.71 22.42
CA GLY A 346 -16.14 -4.48 21.70
C GLY A 346 -16.24 -4.69 20.18
N ASP A 347 -17.44 -4.93 19.63
CA ASP A 347 -17.64 -5.06 18.19
C ASP A 347 -17.59 -3.69 17.52
N THR A 348 -16.99 -3.64 16.36
CA THR A 348 -16.83 -2.41 15.60
C THR A 348 -18.13 -1.99 14.92
N LEU A 349 -18.50 -0.71 15.04
CA LEU A 349 -19.74 -0.13 14.52
C LEU A 349 -19.58 0.63 13.20
N GLU A 350 -18.35 0.88 12.77
CA GLU A 350 -18.06 1.67 11.57
C GLU A 350 -16.95 1.03 10.72
N THR A 351 -17.08 1.14 9.42
CA THR A 351 -16.05 0.66 8.48
C THR A 351 -14.81 1.54 8.53
N PRO A 352 -13.64 1.07 8.02
CA PRO A 352 -12.43 1.89 7.94
C PRO A 352 -12.64 3.22 7.22
N VAL A 353 -13.45 3.25 6.15
CA VAL A 353 -13.78 4.50 5.43
C VAL A 353 -14.57 5.47 6.29
N GLN A 354 -15.59 4.96 7.01
CA GLN A 354 -16.38 5.79 7.92
C GLN A 354 -15.53 6.32 9.07
N THR A 355 -14.67 5.48 9.66
CA THR A 355 -13.72 5.90 10.69
C THR A 355 -12.78 6.99 10.15
N LEU A 356 -12.20 6.80 8.96
CA LEU A 356 -11.29 7.75 8.33
C LEU A 356 -11.95 9.11 8.12
N VAL A 357 -13.16 9.13 7.54
CA VAL A 357 -13.89 10.38 7.28
C VAL A 357 -14.26 11.08 8.58
N ARG A 358 -14.77 10.35 9.58
CA ARG A 358 -15.10 10.93 10.89
C ARG A 358 -13.88 11.51 11.59
N LEU A 359 -12.79 10.77 11.66
CA LEU A 359 -11.55 11.25 12.29
C LEU A 359 -10.95 12.43 11.54
N GLY A 360 -10.95 12.39 10.22
CA GLY A 360 -10.48 13.51 9.39
C GLY A 360 -11.36 14.76 9.53
N GLN A 361 -12.67 14.60 9.74
CA GLN A 361 -13.57 15.72 10.03
C GLN A 361 -13.27 16.31 11.41
N GLN A 362 -13.10 15.48 12.42
CA GLN A 362 -12.76 15.91 13.78
C GLN A 362 -11.38 16.60 13.85
N GLY A 363 -10.43 16.13 13.07
CA GLY A 363 -9.07 16.68 13.00
C GLY A 363 -8.88 17.82 12.02
N GLY A 364 -9.93 18.24 11.29
CA GLY A 364 -9.89 19.34 10.33
C GLY A 364 -9.30 19.00 8.96
N GLN A 365 -8.88 17.75 8.73
CA GLN A 365 -8.38 17.28 7.42
C GLN A 365 -9.51 17.20 6.39
N PHE A 366 -10.71 16.84 6.83
CA PHE A 366 -11.91 16.74 6.01
C PHE A 366 -13.03 17.63 6.56
N PRO A 367 -12.89 18.96 6.53
CA PRO A 367 -13.82 19.89 7.20
C PRO A 367 -15.27 19.73 6.71
N ASN A 368 -15.47 19.32 5.46
CA ASN A 368 -16.77 19.07 4.85
C ASN A 368 -17.11 17.56 4.78
N GLY A 369 -16.51 16.72 5.64
CA GLY A 369 -16.74 15.28 5.68
C GLY A 369 -16.45 14.59 4.35
N TYR A 370 -17.43 13.85 3.81
CA TYR A 370 -17.27 13.12 2.54
C TYR A 370 -16.96 14.02 1.34
N ARG A 371 -17.32 15.31 1.33
CA ARG A 371 -16.94 16.22 0.23
C ARG A 371 -15.44 16.48 0.20
N SER A 372 -14.83 16.75 1.35
CA SER A 372 -13.37 16.90 1.45
C SER A 372 -12.63 15.58 1.22
N PHE A 373 -13.21 14.48 1.68
CA PHE A 373 -12.69 13.14 1.42
C PHE A 373 -12.72 12.82 -0.10
N ALA A 374 -13.77 13.21 -0.81
CA ALA A 374 -13.87 13.07 -2.26
C ALA A 374 -12.75 13.82 -3.00
N GLU A 375 -12.40 15.03 -2.55
CA GLU A 375 -11.24 15.76 -3.11
C GLU A 375 -9.94 14.99 -2.90
N MET A 376 -9.73 14.47 -1.71
CA MET A 376 -8.54 13.69 -1.37
C MET A 376 -8.45 12.42 -2.23
N VAL A 377 -9.55 11.66 -2.37
CA VAL A 377 -9.59 10.43 -3.19
C VAL A 377 -9.41 10.74 -4.67
N GLY A 378 -9.94 11.85 -5.17
CA GLY A 378 -9.72 12.29 -6.55
C GLY A 378 -8.23 12.57 -6.84
N ARG A 379 -7.53 13.26 -5.92
CA ARG A 379 -6.08 13.47 -6.02
C ARG A 379 -5.31 12.15 -5.92
N TYR A 380 -5.70 11.27 -5.01
CA TYR A 380 -5.13 9.93 -4.90
C TYR A 380 -5.25 9.17 -6.24
N GLY A 381 -6.43 9.16 -6.86
CA GLY A 381 -6.65 8.50 -8.15
C GLY A 381 -5.78 9.07 -9.27
N ALA A 382 -5.62 10.40 -9.32
CA ALA A 382 -4.73 11.05 -10.28
C ALA A 382 -3.27 10.62 -10.09
N ARG A 383 -2.77 10.63 -8.85
CA ARG A 383 -1.41 10.20 -8.52
C ARG A 383 -1.20 8.70 -8.71
N LEU A 384 -2.21 7.88 -8.40
CA LEU A 384 -2.19 6.45 -8.63
C LEU A 384 -2.02 6.11 -10.12
N ALA A 385 -2.68 6.87 -11.02
CA ALA A 385 -2.53 6.69 -12.46
C ALA A 385 -1.08 6.85 -12.95
N ALA A 386 -0.29 7.70 -12.27
CA ALA A 386 1.12 7.98 -12.58
C ALA A 386 2.10 7.22 -11.68
N PHE A 387 1.64 6.49 -10.67
CA PHE A 387 2.47 5.99 -9.56
C PHE A 387 3.35 7.07 -8.91
N ASP A 388 2.77 8.23 -8.73
CA ASP A 388 3.46 9.39 -8.19
C ASP A 388 3.37 9.41 -6.65
N PHE A 389 4.12 8.51 -6.00
CA PHE A 389 4.24 8.40 -4.55
C PHE A 389 5.68 8.63 -4.10
N ALA A 390 5.88 9.61 -3.24
CA ALA A 390 7.21 10.02 -2.80
C ALA A 390 7.96 8.91 -2.06
N SER A 391 7.29 8.20 -1.15
CA SER A 391 7.95 7.31 -0.22
C SER A 391 8.47 6.00 -0.83
N GLN A 392 7.93 5.59 -2.00
CA GLN A 392 8.27 4.27 -2.58
C GLN A 392 8.28 4.25 -4.11
N LYS A 393 8.46 5.39 -4.77
CA LYS A 393 8.39 5.49 -6.24
C LYS A 393 9.27 4.47 -6.97
N ALA A 394 10.52 4.30 -6.54
CA ALA A 394 11.45 3.35 -7.17
C ALA A 394 11.02 1.88 -7.04
N MET A 395 10.22 1.55 -6.02
CA MET A 395 9.68 0.20 -5.85
C MET A 395 8.41 -0.01 -6.66
N LEU A 396 7.67 1.06 -6.91
CA LEU A 396 6.47 1.05 -7.75
C LEU A 396 6.80 1.00 -9.23
N ASP A 397 7.93 1.56 -9.66
CA ASP A 397 8.41 1.49 -11.03
C ASP A 397 8.66 0.03 -11.49
N ILE A 398 8.96 -0.87 -10.55
CA ILE A 398 9.09 -2.30 -10.82
C ILE A 398 7.75 -2.93 -11.24
N GLY A 399 6.65 -2.56 -10.57
CA GLY A 399 5.29 -3.04 -10.90
C GLY A 399 4.73 -2.47 -12.21
N ASN A 400 5.22 -1.32 -12.65
CA ASN A 400 4.76 -0.67 -13.88
C ASN A 400 5.02 -1.49 -15.15
N GLY A 401 6.12 -2.24 -15.20
CA GLY A 401 6.49 -3.01 -16.38
C GLY A 401 5.45 -4.06 -16.78
N ASN A 402 4.88 -4.78 -15.82
CA ASN A 402 3.93 -5.87 -16.07
C ASN A 402 2.46 -5.43 -16.10
N ALA A 403 2.12 -4.34 -15.41
CA ALA A 403 0.75 -3.86 -15.26
C ALA A 403 0.41 -2.65 -16.14
N ALA A 404 1.41 -2.02 -16.76
CA ALA A 404 1.27 -0.74 -17.45
C ALA A 404 0.13 -0.72 -18.48
N GLY A 405 0.02 -1.73 -19.33
CA GLY A 405 -1.04 -1.83 -20.33
C GLY A 405 -2.39 -2.32 -19.79
N LYS A 406 -2.38 -3.03 -18.67
CA LYS A 406 -3.59 -3.66 -18.09
C LYS A 406 -4.47 -2.67 -17.32
N ARG A 407 -3.89 -1.56 -16.84
CA ARG A 407 -4.63 -0.51 -16.13
C ARG A 407 -5.55 0.31 -17.03
N TYR A 408 -5.35 0.25 -18.33
CA TYR A 408 -6.08 1.09 -19.25
C TYR A 408 -7.49 0.57 -19.50
N VAL A 409 -8.45 1.48 -19.38
CA VAL A 409 -9.88 1.18 -19.62
C VAL A 409 -10.32 1.88 -20.90
N PRO A 410 -10.72 1.13 -21.96
CA PRO A 410 -11.23 1.74 -23.17
C PRO A 410 -12.60 2.38 -22.94
N LEU A 411 -12.89 3.44 -23.67
CA LEU A 411 -14.21 4.04 -23.72
C LEU A 411 -15.05 3.42 -24.83
N LYS A 412 -16.37 3.49 -24.69
CA LYS A 412 -17.34 3.08 -25.69
C LYS A 412 -17.76 4.30 -26.52
N PRO A 413 -17.55 4.31 -27.86
CA PRO A 413 -18.02 5.40 -28.70
C PRO A 413 -19.54 5.55 -28.66
N LEU A 414 -20.01 6.79 -28.66
CA LEU A 414 -21.43 7.15 -28.82
C LEU A 414 -21.70 7.64 -30.25
N ALA A 415 -22.97 7.81 -30.60
CA ALA A 415 -23.39 8.24 -31.95
C ALA A 415 -22.84 9.64 -32.32
N MET A 416 -22.70 10.54 -31.34
CA MET A 416 -22.11 11.85 -31.55
C MET A 416 -20.59 11.75 -31.64
N ARG A 417 -20.00 12.26 -32.70
CA ARG A 417 -18.56 12.27 -32.91
C ARG A 417 -17.84 12.99 -31.73
N GLY A 418 -16.77 12.38 -31.22
CA GLY A 418 -16.01 12.90 -30.08
C GLY A 418 -16.67 12.66 -28.73
N SER A 419 -17.79 11.94 -28.68
CA SER A 419 -18.49 11.57 -27.45
C SER A 419 -18.37 10.09 -27.16
N TYR A 420 -18.16 9.76 -25.87
CA TYR A 420 -17.88 8.41 -25.40
C TYR A 420 -18.57 8.15 -24.07
N ALA A 421 -18.89 6.90 -23.79
CA ALA A 421 -19.35 6.44 -22.48
C ALA A 421 -18.25 5.64 -21.77
N SER A 422 -18.32 5.59 -20.44
CA SER A 422 -17.50 4.67 -19.63
C SER A 422 -17.77 3.22 -20.02
N SER A 423 -16.75 2.36 -19.92
CA SER A 423 -16.85 0.94 -20.24
C SER A 423 -17.88 0.23 -19.37
N PRO A 424 -18.89 -0.44 -19.95
CA PRO A 424 -19.80 -1.28 -19.18
C PRO A 424 -19.17 -2.61 -18.75
N GLU A 425 -18.11 -3.06 -19.42
CA GLU A 425 -17.39 -4.30 -19.13
C GLU A 425 -16.45 -4.13 -17.92
N ARG A 426 -15.93 -2.92 -17.74
CA ARG A 426 -15.12 -2.53 -16.57
C ARG A 426 -15.78 -1.33 -15.90
N PRO A 427 -16.89 -1.54 -15.17
CA PRO A 427 -17.65 -0.45 -14.58
C PRO A 427 -16.83 0.26 -13.49
N LEU A 428 -16.89 1.58 -13.48
CA LEU A 428 -16.26 2.37 -12.43
C LEU A 428 -17.04 2.19 -11.13
N ASN A 429 -16.41 1.55 -10.16
CA ASN A 429 -17.00 1.30 -8.85
C ASN A 429 -16.69 2.44 -7.88
N ILE A 430 -17.27 2.37 -6.67
CA ILE A 430 -17.06 3.36 -5.61
C ILE A 430 -15.57 3.53 -5.31
N TYR A 431 -15.08 4.75 -5.38
CA TYR A 431 -13.67 5.15 -5.21
C TYR A 431 -12.69 4.45 -6.16
N GLY A 432 -13.19 3.84 -7.23
CA GLY A 432 -12.40 3.33 -8.33
C GLY A 432 -11.88 4.43 -9.24
N THR A 433 -10.89 4.09 -10.07
CA THR A 433 -10.25 5.02 -11.01
C THR A 433 -10.16 4.39 -12.41
N HIS A 434 -10.64 5.09 -13.42
CA HIS A 434 -10.39 4.79 -14.82
C HIS A 434 -9.17 5.58 -15.31
N VAL A 435 -8.27 4.91 -16.01
CA VAL A 435 -7.15 5.53 -16.73
C VAL A 435 -7.32 5.24 -18.21
N VAL A 436 -7.60 6.28 -18.98
CA VAL A 436 -7.91 6.18 -20.42
C VAL A 436 -6.79 6.85 -21.22
N PRO A 437 -6.00 6.10 -22.00
CA PRO A 437 -5.01 6.68 -22.91
C PRO A 437 -5.66 7.63 -23.92
N LEU A 438 -5.01 8.75 -24.19
CA LEU A 438 -5.40 9.76 -25.15
C LEU A 438 -4.29 9.93 -26.19
N THR A 439 -4.64 9.86 -27.47
CA THR A 439 -3.74 10.17 -28.58
C THR A 439 -4.07 11.58 -29.10
N PRO A 440 -3.18 12.58 -28.95
CA PRO A 440 -3.43 13.92 -29.47
C PRO A 440 -3.65 13.92 -30.98
N ASP A 441 -4.57 14.77 -31.44
CA ASP A 441 -4.78 15.00 -32.87
C ASP A 441 -3.60 15.83 -33.43
N ALA A 442 -3.22 15.59 -34.68
CA ALA A 442 -1.99 16.16 -35.27
C ALA A 442 -1.91 17.71 -35.24
N ALA A 443 -3.04 18.42 -35.29
CA ALA A 443 -3.09 19.89 -35.26
C ALA A 443 -3.54 20.44 -33.91
N ALA A 444 -3.71 19.59 -32.88
CA ALA A 444 -4.20 20.04 -31.58
C ALA A 444 -3.11 20.81 -30.82
N VAL A 445 -3.50 21.87 -30.14
CA VAL A 445 -2.66 22.64 -29.22
C VAL A 445 -3.06 22.37 -27.74
N SER A 446 -4.20 21.75 -27.54
CA SER A 446 -4.72 21.37 -26.24
C SER A 446 -5.67 20.19 -26.34
N ILE A 447 -5.86 19.49 -25.22
CA ILE A 447 -6.89 18.48 -25.03
C ILE A 447 -7.95 19.06 -24.11
N ALA A 448 -9.20 19.10 -24.56
CA ALA A 448 -10.34 19.48 -23.74
C ALA A 448 -11.25 18.26 -23.50
N VAL A 449 -11.58 18.01 -22.24
CA VAL A 449 -12.47 16.92 -21.82
C VAL A 449 -13.62 17.49 -21.02
N SER A 450 -14.84 17.29 -21.53
CA SER A 450 -16.08 17.57 -20.80
C SER A 450 -16.67 16.26 -20.28
N LEU A 451 -16.78 16.13 -18.95
CA LEU A 451 -17.37 14.94 -18.31
C LEU A 451 -18.78 15.24 -17.81
N LYS A 452 -19.70 14.30 -18.04
CA LYS A 452 -21.08 14.33 -17.56
C LYS A 452 -21.39 13.05 -16.78
N GLY A 453 -21.85 13.17 -15.55
CA GLY A 453 -22.29 12.03 -14.74
C GLY A 453 -23.60 11.40 -15.26
N ARG A 454 -23.77 10.10 -15.02
CA ARG A 454 -24.92 9.32 -15.49
C ARG A 454 -25.69 8.62 -14.38
N THR A 455 -25.45 8.97 -13.13
CA THR A 455 -26.17 8.47 -11.96
C THR A 455 -26.22 9.50 -10.84
N THR A 456 -27.17 9.35 -9.95
CA THR A 456 -27.27 10.12 -8.69
C THR A 456 -27.13 9.22 -7.46
N ALA A 457 -26.85 7.91 -7.67
CA ALA A 457 -26.69 6.94 -6.61
C ALA A 457 -25.61 7.38 -5.62
N ASP A 458 -25.82 7.17 -4.33
CA ASP A 458 -24.90 7.50 -3.25
C ASP A 458 -24.39 8.96 -3.26
N GLN A 459 -25.22 9.91 -3.74
CA GLN A 459 -24.80 11.29 -4.00
C GLN A 459 -23.59 11.32 -4.93
N ALA A 460 -23.75 10.67 -6.09
CA ALA A 460 -22.69 10.45 -7.08
C ALA A 460 -21.91 11.72 -7.39
N SER A 461 -20.62 11.57 -7.42
CA SER A 461 -19.67 12.60 -7.79
C SER A 461 -18.43 11.95 -8.43
N TRP A 462 -17.78 12.70 -9.28
CA TRP A 462 -16.53 12.31 -9.92
C TRP A 462 -15.49 13.40 -9.75
N ARG A 463 -14.23 12.99 -9.71
CA ARG A 463 -13.08 13.86 -9.90
C ARG A 463 -12.35 13.40 -11.15
N PHE A 464 -11.97 14.35 -12.02
CA PHE A 464 -11.26 13.99 -13.23
C PHE A 464 -10.22 15.04 -13.60
N THR A 465 -9.18 14.59 -14.30
CA THR A 465 -8.10 15.42 -14.80
C THR A 465 -7.53 14.84 -16.09
N VAL A 466 -6.77 15.64 -16.83
CA VAL A 466 -5.86 15.14 -17.86
C VAL A 466 -4.47 15.06 -17.25
N LEU A 467 -3.85 13.91 -17.38
CA LEU A 467 -2.48 13.63 -16.96
C LEU A 467 -1.59 13.50 -18.19
N ALA A 468 -0.44 14.17 -18.18
CA ALA A 468 0.64 13.92 -19.11
C ALA A 468 1.84 13.32 -18.37
N LEU A 469 2.45 12.30 -18.96
CA LEU A 469 3.73 11.75 -18.53
C LEU A 469 4.77 12.14 -19.59
N ASP A 470 5.79 12.91 -19.22
CA ASP A 470 6.88 13.26 -20.13
C ASP A 470 7.77 12.03 -20.45
N ALA A 471 8.77 12.20 -21.31
CA ALA A 471 9.67 11.12 -21.70
C ALA A 471 10.46 10.53 -20.51
N GLN A 472 10.56 11.25 -19.40
CA GLN A 472 11.18 10.83 -18.14
C GLN A 472 10.15 10.27 -17.14
N SER A 473 8.89 10.12 -17.56
CA SER A 473 7.76 9.69 -16.72
C SER A 473 7.42 10.66 -15.58
N HIS A 474 7.79 11.94 -15.69
CA HIS A 474 7.33 12.94 -14.73
C HIS A 474 5.87 13.32 -15.03
N PRO A 475 5.00 13.31 -14.01
CA PRO A 475 3.60 13.63 -14.19
C PRO A 475 3.35 15.15 -14.24
N HIS A 476 2.48 15.54 -15.17
CA HIS A 476 1.93 16.90 -15.29
C HIS A 476 0.41 16.79 -15.31
N TYR A 477 -0.26 17.46 -14.38
CA TYR A 477 -1.70 17.36 -14.21
C TYR A 477 -2.41 18.65 -14.61
N ALA A 478 -3.55 18.52 -15.30
CA ALA A 478 -4.54 19.60 -15.37
C ALA A 478 -5.16 19.82 -13.97
N PRO A 479 -5.82 20.95 -13.73
CA PRO A 479 -6.63 21.13 -12.53
C PRO A 479 -7.63 19.99 -12.37
N LEU A 480 -7.77 19.50 -11.13
CA LEU A 480 -8.76 18.48 -10.82
C LEU A 480 -10.16 19.10 -10.85
N ALA A 481 -11.02 18.63 -11.74
CA ALA A 481 -12.40 19.08 -11.84
C ALA A 481 -13.36 18.14 -11.12
N ALA A 482 -14.47 18.69 -10.62
CA ALA A 482 -15.54 17.99 -9.94
C ALA A 482 -16.81 17.96 -10.78
N VAL A 483 -17.50 16.82 -10.79
CA VAL A 483 -18.83 16.65 -11.35
C VAL A 483 -19.73 15.99 -10.31
N GLU A 484 -20.95 16.49 -10.13
CA GLU A 484 -21.94 15.96 -9.20
C GLU A 484 -23.20 15.50 -9.93
N GLY A 485 -23.68 14.31 -9.63
CA GLY A 485 -24.92 13.75 -10.20
C GLY A 485 -24.89 13.72 -11.73
N THR A 486 -25.82 14.43 -12.36
CA THR A 486 -25.93 14.52 -13.83
C THR A 486 -25.37 15.82 -14.41
N ALA A 487 -24.68 16.61 -13.60
CA ALA A 487 -23.99 17.82 -14.05
C ALA A 487 -22.81 17.51 -15.00
N SER A 488 -22.21 18.54 -15.55
CA SER A 488 -21.00 18.43 -16.38
C SER A 488 -19.99 19.49 -16.01
N ALA A 489 -18.71 19.18 -16.24
CA ALA A 489 -17.59 20.08 -16.10
C ALA A 489 -16.58 19.83 -17.22
N THR A 490 -15.72 20.82 -17.50
CA THR A 490 -14.71 20.73 -18.55
C THR A 490 -13.33 21.03 -17.99
N VAL A 491 -12.35 20.24 -18.39
CA VAL A 491 -10.92 20.46 -18.12
C VAL A 491 -10.21 20.62 -19.45
N THR A 492 -9.32 21.60 -19.54
CA THR A 492 -8.45 21.80 -20.69
C THR A 492 -6.98 21.69 -20.26
N PHE A 493 -6.21 20.95 -21.03
CA PHE A 493 -4.77 20.73 -20.82
C PHE A 493 -4.00 21.14 -22.07
N PRO A 494 -3.08 22.12 -21.98
CA PRO A 494 -2.23 22.49 -23.11
C PRO A 494 -1.27 21.35 -23.44
N LEU A 495 -1.12 21.03 -24.72
CA LEU A 495 -0.19 20.00 -25.14
C LEU A 495 1.24 20.44 -24.92
N GLN A 496 2.06 19.53 -24.38
CA GLN A 496 3.49 19.73 -24.21
C GLN A 496 4.19 19.61 -25.57
N ALA A 497 5.08 20.54 -25.87
CA ALA A 497 5.87 20.51 -27.10
C ALA A 497 6.92 19.39 -27.13
N ALA A 498 7.19 18.74 -25.99
CA ALA A 498 8.19 17.69 -25.86
C ALA A 498 7.73 16.39 -26.54
N SER A 499 8.57 15.83 -27.41
CA SER A 499 8.35 14.51 -28.00
C SER A 499 8.39 13.41 -26.92
N GLY A 500 7.58 12.37 -27.10
CA GLY A 500 7.55 11.21 -26.18
C GLY A 500 6.62 11.38 -24.98
N THR A 501 5.81 12.45 -24.92
CA THR A 501 4.81 12.64 -23.88
C THR A 501 3.58 11.75 -24.14
N SER A 502 3.15 11.02 -23.10
CA SER A 502 1.92 10.21 -23.10
C SER A 502 0.83 10.95 -22.34
N TYR A 503 -0.42 10.87 -22.85
CA TYR A 503 -1.56 11.59 -22.26
C TYR A 503 -2.64 10.62 -21.81
N PHE A 504 -3.31 10.95 -20.71
CA PHE A 504 -4.35 10.12 -20.12
C PHE A 504 -5.49 10.99 -19.58
N LEU A 505 -6.71 10.53 -19.76
CA LEU A 505 -7.84 10.96 -18.97
C LEU A 505 -7.91 10.07 -17.72
N VAL A 506 -7.92 10.69 -16.55
CA VAL A 506 -8.10 10.00 -15.27
C VAL A 506 -9.43 10.42 -14.67
N VAL A 507 -10.29 9.44 -14.37
CA VAL A 507 -11.62 9.66 -13.79
C VAL A 507 -11.76 8.79 -12.54
N THR A 508 -12.01 9.40 -11.39
CA THR A 508 -12.21 8.70 -10.11
C THR A 508 -13.64 8.92 -9.62
N ALA A 509 -14.34 7.84 -9.28
CA ALA A 509 -15.64 7.93 -8.61
C ALA A 509 -15.44 8.39 -7.15
N THR A 510 -16.09 9.47 -6.76
CA THR A 510 -15.90 10.11 -5.45
C THR A 510 -17.25 10.50 -4.81
N PRO A 511 -18.19 9.54 -4.62
CA PRO A 511 -19.50 9.86 -4.07
C PRO A 511 -19.41 10.47 -2.68
N TYR A 512 -20.41 11.26 -2.30
CA TYR A 512 -20.48 11.90 -0.98
C TYR A 512 -21.19 11.04 0.07
N ARG A 513 -21.63 9.86 -0.33
CA ARG A 513 -22.18 8.84 0.57
C ARG A 513 -21.44 7.53 0.31
N TYR A 514 -20.89 6.96 1.36
CA TYR A 514 -20.24 5.65 1.28
C TYR A 514 -21.25 4.52 1.40
N SER A 515 -21.42 3.73 0.36
CA SER A 515 -22.04 2.42 0.42
C SER A 515 -20.97 1.35 0.60
N VAL A 516 -21.24 0.45 1.56
CA VAL A 516 -20.31 -0.63 1.87
C VAL A 516 -20.14 -1.53 0.66
N VAL A 517 -18.89 -1.76 0.26
CA VAL A 517 -18.58 -2.70 -0.80
C VAL A 517 -18.95 -4.11 -0.35
N PRO A 518 -19.69 -4.89 -1.15
CA PRO A 518 -20.04 -6.25 -0.81
C PRO A 518 -18.81 -7.11 -0.55
N THR A 519 -18.88 -7.95 0.48
CA THR A 519 -17.85 -8.96 0.75
C THR A 519 -17.75 -9.97 -0.40
N GLY A 520 -16.68 -10.78 -0.42
CA GLY A 520 -16.54 -11.80 -1.45
C GLY A 520 -17.71 -12.80 -1.46
N GLU A 521 -18.20 -13.21 -0.28
CA GLU A 521 -19.37 -14.09 -0.14
C GLU A 521 -20.64 -13.43 -0.68
N GLU A 522 -20.87 -12.16 -0.35
CA GLU A 522 -22.02 -11.42 -0.86
C GLU A 522 -21.96 -11.24 -2.38
N GLN A 523 -20.74 -11.05 -2.93
CA GLN A 523 -20.55 -10.98 -4.39
C GLN A 523 -20.84 -12.30 -5.08
N LEU A 524 -20.45 -13.43 -4.47
CA LEU A 524 -20.81 -14.77 -4.92
C LEU A 524 -22.32 -14.99 -4.89
N ALA A 525 -23.00 -14.44 -3.88
CA ALA A 525 -24.46 -14.44 -3.78
C ALA A 525 -25.14 -13.45 -4.77
N GLY A 526 -24.37 -12.80 -5.64
CA GLY A 526 -24.90 -11.90 -6.67
C GLY A 526 -25.02 -10.43 -6.29
N LYS A 527 -24.66 -10.05 -5.05
CA LYS A 527 -24.65 -8.63 -4.65
C LYS A 527 -23.57 -7.87 -5.44
N ARG A 528 -23.90 -6.71 -5.94
CA ARG A 528 -22.99 -5.86 -6.71
C ARG A 528 -22.68 -4.58 -5.96
N ALA A 529 -21.48 -4.06 -6.15
CA ALA A 529 -21.11 -2.72 -5.70
C ALA A 529 -21.85 -1.65 -6.53
N THR A 530 -22.04 -0.47 -5.95
CA THR A 530 -22.56 0.69 -6.67
C THR A 530 -21.58 1.12 -7.75
N THR A 531 -22.07 1.32 -8.97
CA THR A 531 -21.28 1.78 -10.11
C THR A 531 -21.56 3.24 -10.44
N PHE A 532 -20.57 3.90 -11.04
CA PHE A 532 -20.58 5.34 -11.32
C PHE A 532 -20.33 5.59 -12.81
N PRO A 533 -21.30 5.29 -13.69
CA PRO A 533 -21.18 5.52 -15.14
C PRO A 533 -21.11 7.02 -15.44
N TYR A 534 -20.37 7.35 -16.49
CA TYR A 534 -20.20 8.71 -16.98
C TYR A 534 -20.10 8.74 -18.52
N GLU A 535 -20.27 9.91 -19.10
CA GLU A 535 -19.96 10.21 -20.49
C GLU A 535 -18.92 11.32 -20.56
N VAL A 536 -18.15 11.32 -21.63
CA VAL A 536 -17.19 12.37 -21.95
C VAL A 536 -17.31 12.85 -23.39
N ALA A 537 -17.12 14.13 -23.61
CA ALA A 537 -16.83 14.72 -24.91
C ALA A 537 -15.36 15.13 -24.91
N ILE A 538 -14.60 14.68 -25.91
CA ILE A 538 -13.15 14.91 -26.02
C ILE A 538 -12.86 15.67 -27.30
N GLN A 539 -12.07 16.74 -27.19
CA GLN A 539 -11.57 17.54 -28.31
C GLN A 539 -10.05 17.60 -28.25
N GLY A 540 -9.41 17.58 -29.40
CA GLY A 540 -7.95 17.65 -29.53
C GLY A 540 -7.23 16.34 -29.24
N ALA A 541 -7.96 15.25 -28.97
CA ALA A 541 -7.39 13.92 -28.83
C ALA A 541 -8.44 12.84 -29.10
N THR A 542 -7.96 11.65 -29.47
CA THR A 542 -8.75 10.44 -29.60
C THR A 542 -8.45 9.50 -28.43
N PRO A 543 -9.44 9.04 -27.64
CA PRO A 543 -9.22 8.11 -26.54
C PRO A 543 -9.04 6.68 -27.04
N LEU A 544 -8.45 5.82 -26.19
CA LEU A 544 -8.52 4.37 -26.40
C LEU A 544 -9.98 3.93 -26.40
N VAL A 545 -10.40 3.24 -27.48
CA VAL A 545 -11.77 2.70 -27.65
C VAL A 545 -11.72 1.20 -27.93
N GLY A 546 -12.77 0.51 -27.58
CA GLY A 546 -12.91 -0.93 -27.85
C GLY A 546 -13.50 -1.70 -26.67
N PRO A 547 -13.66 -3.02 -26.81
CA PRO A 547 -13.96 -3.87 -25.67
C PRO A 547 -12.74 -3.94 -24.73
N ALA A 548 -12.97 -4.05 -23.42
CA ALA A 548 -11.91 -4.31 -22.48
C ALA A 548 -11.29 -5.69 -22.77
N ALA A 549 -9.97 -5.75 -22.91
CA ALA A 549 -9.30 -6.98 -23.34
C ALA A 549 -9.37 -8.10 -22.27
N THR A 550 -9.47 -7.74 -21.00
CA THR A 550 -9.44 -8.69 -19.89
C THR A 550 -10.26 -8.15 -18.72
N CYS A 551 -11.17 -8.96 -18.22
CA CYS A 551 -11.86 -8.76 -16.95
C CYS A 551 -11.38 -9.80 -15.94
N TYR A 552 -11.60 -9.56 -14.67
CA TYR A 552 -11.25 -10.50 -13.62
C TYR A 552 -12.51 -10.94 -12.88
N ALA A 553 -12.76 -12.24 -12.86
CA ALA A 553 -13.85 -12.81 -12.09
C ALA A 553 -13.34 -13.48 -10.82
N TYR A 554 -14.14 -13.38 -9.79
CA TYR A 554 -13.91 -14.13 -8.56
C TYR A 554 -14.13 -15.63 -8.80
N LYS A 555 -13.13 -16.43 -8.57
CA LYS A 555 -13.12 -17.87 -8.87
C LYS A 555 -13.93 -18.72 -7.87
N GLY A 556 -14.43 -18.14 -6.80
CA GLY A 556 -15.20 -18.70 -5.70
C GLY A 556 -15.22 -20.20 -5.57
N SER A 557 -14.49 -20.78 -4.70
CA SER A 557 -14.66 -22.10 -4.09
C SER A 557 -13.40 -22.62 -3.42
N GLY A 558 -12.29 -21.95 -3.54
CA GLY A 558 -11.13 -22.27 -2.71
C GLY A 558 -11.35 -21.73 -1.30
N GLY A 559 -12.55 -21.97 -0.72
CA GLY A 559 -12.87 -21.52 0.60
C GLY A 559 -12.45 -20.06 0.82
N LEU A 560 -13.39 -19.13 0.74
CA LEU A 560 -13.30 -17.98 1.63
C LEU A 560 -13.25 -18.61 3.01
N ASP A 561 -12.06 -18.93 3.42
CA ASP A 561 -11.83 -19.29 4.78
C ASP A 561 -12.44 -18.17 5.60
N ARG A 562 -13.28 -18.50 6.56
CA ARG A 562 -13.92 -17.56 7.48
C ARG A 562 -12.88 -16.64 8.16
N ASN A 563 -11.60 -16.92 8.00
CA ASN A 563 -10.45 -16.24 8.53
C ASN A 563 -9.74 -15.30 7.55
N TRP A 564 -10.35 -14.92 6.41
CA TRP A 564 -9.78 -13.94 5.46
C TRP A 564 -8.46 -14.35 4.76
N ASN A 565 -8.07 -15.62 4.89
CA ASN A 565 -6.84 -16.19 4.33
C ASN A 565 -6.97 -16.61 2.86
N THR A 566 -7.81 -15.96 2.07
CA THR A 566 -7.82 -16.23 0.65
C THR A 566 -6.73 -15.42 -0.03
N ASN A 567 -5.68 -16.12 -0.43
CA ASN A 567 -4.67 -15.61 -1.35
C ASN A 567 -5.35 -14.94 -2.55
N GLY A 568 -4.81 -13.83 -3.05
CA GLY A 568 -5.31 -13.11 -4.24
C GLY A 568 -5.41 -13.95 -5.51
N HIS A 569 -5.09 -15.24 -5.44
CA HIS A 569 -5.29 -16.26 -6.46
C HIS A 569 -6.77 -16.60 -6.76
N ASN A 570 -7.73 -16.03 -6.02
CA ASN A 570 -9.15 -16.29 -6.24
C ASN A 570 -9.77 -15.48 -7.40
N PHE A 571 -8.96 -14.72 -8.13
CA PHE A 571 -9.41 -13.99 -9.30
C PHE A 571 -8.68 -14.51 -10.54
N GLU A 572 -9.45 -15.00 -11.50
CA GLU A 572 -8.93 -15.41 -12.79
C GLU A 572 -9.19 -14.35 -13.86
N PRO A 573 -8.19 -14.08 -14.72
CA PRO A 573 -8.43 -13.31 -15.92
C PRO A 573 -9.39 -14.09 -16.83
N GLN A 574 -10.43 -13.42 -17.31
CA GLN A 574 -11.37 -13.97 -18.28
C GLN A 574 -11.74 -12.90 -19.29
N PRO A 575 -12.21 -13.28 -20.48
CA PRO A 575 -12.77 -12.33 -21.42
C PRO A 575 -13.90 -11.54 -20.77
N CYS A 576 -13.92 -10.23 -20.98
CA CYS A 576 -15.04 -9.40 -20.55
C CYS A 576 -16.30 -9.84 -21.29
N ARG A 577 -17.39 -10.14 -20.61
CA ARG A 577 -18.67 -10.55 -21.16
C ARG A 577 -19.56 -9.36 -21.44
#